data_3518a9f2047975ef4f32b113f4ce221a
#
_entry.id   3518a9f2047975ef4f32b113f4ce221a
#
_cell.length_a   1.000
_cell.length_b   1.000
_cell.length_c   1.000
_cell.angle_alpha   90.00
_cell.angle_beta   90.00
_cell.angle_gamma   90.00
#
_symmetry.space_group_name_H-M   'P 1'
#
loop_
_entity.id
_entity.type
_entity.pdbx_description
1 polymer ?
#
loop_
_entity_poly.entity_id
_entity_poly.type
_entity_poly.pdbx_seq_one_letter_code
_entity_poly.pdbx_strand_id
1 'polypeptide(L)'
;MSKTASDDTPLVGADSPFFRIIKEGLNGLVDGEDFYDLLAEDVVFEYVITVPGYPRRVEGRQGIIDLYRDYGDYVKLHGADNLRVHRDPETSVVVLEYEVHGTSVPTGRPYDNRFVSVVTIKDRKVTHWRDYLDPVAVFDAQGWPQGGRP
;
A
#
# COMPACT_ATOMS: atom_id res chain seq x y z
N MET A 1 -25.36 8.14 -14.09
CA MET A 1 -24.26 8.31 -14.30
C MET A 1 -23.42 7.43 -13.81
N SER A 2 -22.68 7.63 -14.26
CA SER A 2 -21.65 6.84 -14.01
C SER A 2 -21.27 6.86 -12.61
N LYS A 3 -20.80 5.82 -12.23
CA LYS A 3 -20.10 5.68 -11.09
C LYS A 3 -19.07 6.67 -10.98
N THR A 4 -19.03 7.34 -9.91
CA THR A 4 -17.99 8.32 -9.72
C THR A 4 -16.69 7.61 -9.35
N ALA A 5 -15.62 8.19 -9.75
CA ALA A 5 -14.32 7.65 -9.40
C ALA A 5 -14.15 7.56 -7.89
N SER A 6 -14.81 8.44 -7.14
CA SER A 6 -14.69 8.41 -5.68
C SER A 6 -15.34 7.20 -5.05
N ASP A 7 -16.36 6.63 -5.69
CA ASP A 7 -17.02 5.45 -5.15
C ASP A 7 -16.16 4.22 -5.31
N ASP A 8 -15.31 4.24 -6.34
CA ASP A 8 -14.43 3.16 -6.62
C ASP A 8 -13.00 3.57 -6.59
N THR A 9 -12.72 4.67 -5.90
CA THR A 9 -11.33 5.12 -5.84
C THR A 9 -10.47 3.96 -5.42
N PRO A 10 -9.64 3.48 -6.30
CA PRO A 10 -8.76 2.39 -5.95
C PRO A 10 -7.74 2.89 -4.93
N LEU A 11 -7.21 1.98 -4.15
CA LEU A 11 -6.12 2.24 -3.24
C LEU A 11 -5.04 3.09 -3.88
N VAL A 12 -4.82 2.92 -5.15
CA VAL A 12 -3.68 3.43 -5.89
C VAL A 12 -3.97 4.64 -6.76
N GLY A 13 -5.20 5.10 -6.81
CA GLY A 13 -5.60 6.22 -7.67
C GLY A 13 -5.03 7.55 -7.18
N ALA A 14 -5.04 8.55 -8.07
CA ALA A 14 -4.47 9.85 -7.79
C ALA A 14 -5.07 10.54 -6.56
N ASP A 15 -6.33 10.26 -6.25
CA ASP A 15 -7.00 10.82 -5.09
C ASP A 15 -6.91 9.94 -3.85
N SER A 16 -6.25 8.80 -3.94
CA SER A 16 -6.10 7.89 -2.82
C SER A 16 -5.24 8.50 -1.73
N PRO A 17 -5.64 8.41 -0.46
CA PRO A 17 -4.78 8.81 0.65
C PRO A 17 -3.45 8.07 0.66
N PHE A 18 -3.46 6.79 0.28
CA PHE A 18 -2.23 6.00 0.19
C PHE A 18 -1.29 6.57 -0.87
N PHE A 19 -1.79 6.80 -2.08
CA PHE A 19 -0.94 7.36 -3.13
C PHE A 19 -0.37 8.71 -2.75
N ARG A 20 -1.18 9.56 -2.13
CA ARG A 20 -0.74 10.90 -1.72
C ARG A 20 0.41 10.83 -0.74
N ILE A 21 0.33 9.96 0.26
CA ILE A 21 1.39 9.89 1.27
C ILE A 21 2.66 9.27 0.69
N ILE A 22 2.53 8.29 -0.21
CA ILE A 22 3.68 7.71 -0.89
C ILE A 22 4.33 8.75 -1.80
N LYS A 23 3.54 9.50 -2.55
CA LYS A 23 4.06 10.55 -3.42
C LYS A 23 4.80 11.62 -2.62
N GLU A 24 4.28 11.99 -1.47
CA GLU A 24 4.96 12.93 -0.58
C GLU A 24 6.29 12.36 -0.09
N GLY A 25 6.30 11.10 0.35
CA GLY A 25 7.51 10.45 0.85
C GLY A 25 8.60 10.28 -0.20
N LEU A 26 8.20 10.05 -1.45
CA LEU A 26 9.12 9.85 -2.57
C LEU A 26 9.30 11.12 -3.43
N ASN A 27 8.87 12.26 -2.93
CA ASN A 27 8.87 13.51 -3.68
C ASN A 27 10.24 13.83 -4.26
N GLY A 28 10.25 14.15 -5.55
CA GLY A 28 11.49 14.49 -6.26
C GLY A 28 12.29 13.28 -6.73
N LEU A 29 11.89 12.07 -6.37
CA LEU A 29 12.62 10.85 -6.70
C LEU A 29 11.95 9.99 -7.76
N VAL A 30 10.64 10.13 -7.91
CA VAL A 30 9.86 9.30 -8.82
C VAL A 30 8.93 10.15 -9.68
N ASP A 31 8.52 9.60 -10.81
CA ASP A 31 7.55 10.20 -11.70
C ASP A 31 6.35 9.28 -11.86
N GLY A 32 5.15 9.83 -11.82
CA GLY A 32 3.92 9.08 -12.03
C GLY A 32 2.72 9.83 -11.51
N GLU A 33 1.56 9.55 -12.10
CA GLU A 33 0.29 10.20 -11.76
C GLU A 33 -0.60 9.34 -10.88
N ASP A 34 -0.29 8.06 -10.75
CA ASP A 34 -0.92 7.16 -9.81
C ASP A 34 0.15 6.20 -9.28
N PHE A 35 -0.25 5.34 -8.35
CA PHE A 35 0.71 4.44 -7.72
C PHE A 35 1.38 3.50 -8.73
N TYR A 36 0.62 2.96 -9.67
CA TYR A 36 1.17 2.02 -10.65
C TYR A 36 2.20 2.70 -11.56
N ASP A 37 1.97 3.97 -11.88
CA ASP A 37 2.93 4.74 -12.67
C ASP A 37 4.28 4.92 -11.99
N LEU A 38 4.32 4.86 -10.68
CA LEU A 38 5.58 4.97 -9.93
C LEU A 38 6.44 3.74 -10.09
N LEU A 39 5.87 2.61 -10.53
CA LEU A 39 6.52 1.31 -10.51
C LEU A 39 7.23 1.03 -11.83
N ALA A 40 8.44 0.48 -11.74
CA ALA A 40 9.10 -0.07 -12.91
C ALA A 40 8.30 -1.26 -13.42
N GLU A 41 8.41 -1.55 -14.71
CA GLU A 41 7.68 -2.66 -15.31
C GLU A 41 8.04 -4.00 -14.66
N ASP A 42 9.30 -4.17 -14.26
CA ASP A 42 9.82 -5.38 -13.63
C ASP A 42 9.91 -5.27 -12.10
N VAL A 43 9.15 -4.39 -11.49
CA VAL A 43 9.17 -4.18 -10.04
C VAL A 43 8.94 -5.48 -9.28
N VAL A 44 9.57 -5.59 -8.11
CA VAL A 44 9.33 -6.72 -7.20
C VAL A 44 8.78 -6.19 -5.89
N PHE A 45 7.66 -6.76 -5.45
CA PHE A 45 7.10 -6.49 -4.13
C PHE A 45 7.30 -7.69 -3.23
N GLU A 46 7.66 -7.41 -1.99
CA GLU A 46 7.72 -8.43 -0.94
C GLU A 46 6.89 -7.98 0.25
N TYR A 47 6.05 -8.87 0.75
CA TYR A 47 5.30 -8.67 1.98
C TYR A 47 6.04 -9.47 3.05
N VAL A 48 6.85 -8.77 3.83
CA VAL A 48 7.83 -9.40 4.71
C VAL A 48 7.16 -10.08 5.91
N ILE A 49 6.11 -9.44 6.43
CA ILE A 49 5.33 -10.02 7.53
C ILE A 49 4.28 -10.95 6.95
N THR A 50 4.20 -12.16 7.49
CA THR A 50 3.22 -13.12 7.01
C THR A 50 1.82 -12.76 7.47
N VAL A 51 0.92 -12.59 6.52
CA VAL A 51 -0.51 -12.46 6.78
C VAL A 51 -1.20 -13.53 5.96
N PRO A 52 -1.97 -14.43 6.58
CA PRO A 52 -2.66 -15.47 5.83
C PRO A 52 -3.50 -14.88 4.69
N GLY A 53 -3.36 -15.46 3.51
CA GLY A 53 -4.07 -14.99 2.33
C GLY A 53 -3.32 -13.94 1.52
N TYR A 54 -2.27 -13.36 2.05
CA TYR A 54 -1.46 -12.40 1.31
C TYR A 54 -0.31 -13.12 0.63
N PRO A 55 0.04 -12.73 -0.60
CA PRO A 55 1.24 -13.27 -1.24
C PRO A 55 2.48 -12.80 -0.50
N ARG A 56 3.54 -13.60 -0.55
CA ARG A 56 4.82 -13.21 0.02
C ARG A 56 5.64 -12.38 -0.97
N ARG A 57 5.43 -12.61 -2.24
CA ARG A 57 6.20 -11.95 -3.30
C ARG A 57 5.35 -11.83 -4.55
N VAL A 58 5.42 -10.68 -5.19
CA VAL A 58 4.75 -10.42 -6.47
C VAL A 58 5.77 -9.79 -7.41
N GLU A 59 5.91 -10.32 -8.60
CA GLU A 59 6.84 -9.82 -9.59
C GLU A 59 6.11 -9.16 -10.74
N GLY A 60 6.59 -8.00 -11.14
CA GLY A 60 6.07 -7.24 -12.26
C GLY A 60 4.94 -6.29 -11.90
N ARG A 61 4.90 -5.17 -12.60
CA ARG A 61 3.87 -4.15 -12.38
C ARG A 61 2.47 -4.73 -12.63
N GLN A 62 2.32 -5.55 -13.65
CA GLN A 62 1.02 -6.15 -13.94
C GLN A 62 0.54 -7.04 -12.79
N GLY A 63 1.44 -7.77 -12.16
CA GLY A 63 1.10 -8.58 -11.00
C GLY A 63 0.56 -7.75 -9.85
N ILE A 64 1.12 -6.56 -9.64
CA ILE A 64 0.64 -5.64 -8.62
C ILE A 64 -0.73 -5.08 -9.00
N ILE A 65 -0.92 -4.71 -10.26
CA ILE A 65 -2.22 -4.23 -10.75
C ILE A 65 -3.28 -5.30 -10.51
N ASP A 66 -2.98 -6.55 -10.85
CA ASP A 66 -3.90 -7.66 -10.66
C ASP A 66 -4.22 -7.91 -9.18
N LEU A 67 -3.21 -7.81 -8.33
CA LEU A 67 -3.38 -8.01 -6.89
C LEU A 67 -4.32 -6.99 -6.26
N TYR A 68 -4.18 -5.73 -6.65
CA TYR A 68 -4.95 -4.64 -6.03
C TYR A 68 -6.21 -4.27 -6.79
N ARG A 69 -6.52 -4.96 -7.88
CA ARG A 69 -7.69 -4.64 -8.70
C ARG A 69 -8.98 -4.57 -7.89
N ASP A 70 -9.17 -5.52 -6.98
CA ASP A 70 -10.40 -5.62 -6.19
C ASP A 70 -10.23 -5.10 -4.76
N TYR A 71 -9.15 -4.38 -4.49
CA TYR A 71 -8.86 -3.95 -3.13
C TYR A 71 -9.99 -3.12 -2.53
N GLY A 72 -10.63 -2.29 -3.33
CA GLY A 72 -11.74 -1.45 -2.88
C GLY A 72 -12.96 -2.23 -2.42
N ASP A 73 -13.06 -3.52 -2.77
CA ASP A 73 -14.13 -4.38 -2.30
C ASP A 73 -13.88 -4.83 -0.86
N TYR A 74 -12.68 -4.65 -0.36
CA TYR A 74 -12.28 -5.11 0.97
C TYR A 74 -12.01 -3.96 1.93
N VAL A 75 -11.41 -2.88 1.46
CA VAL A 75 -11.04 -1.76 2.32
C VAL A 75 -11.26 -0.45 1.59
N LYS A 76 -11.84 0.52 2.31
CA LYS A 76 -11.90 1.91 1.85
C LYS A 76 -11.01 2.73 2.76
N LEU A 77 -9.99 3.34 2.19
CA LEU A 77 -9.10 4.24 2.93
C LEU A 77 -9.66 5.66 2.88
N HIS A 78 -9.68 6.33 4.01
CA HIS A 78 -10.10 7.73 4.09
C HIS A 78 -8.99 8.64 4.62
N GLY A 79 -7.86 8.11 5.01
CA GLY A 79 -6.74 8.92 5.45
C GLY A 79 -5.44 8.14 5.51
N ALA A 80 -4.35 8.87 5.49
CA ALA A 80 -3.01 8.37 5.76
C ALA A 80 -2.21 9.50 6.39
N ASP A 81 -1.39 9.19 7.38
CA ASP A 81 -0.67 10.20 8.14
C ASP A 81 0.58 9.67 8.81
N ASN A 82 1.17 10.49 9.66
CA ASN A 82 2.37 10.16 10.45
C ASN A 82 3.55 9.71 9.59
N LEU A 83 3.73 10.35 8.44
CA LEU A 83 4.82 10.02 7.53
C LEU A 83 6.17 10.41 8.12
N ARG A 84 7.10 9.46 8.10
CA ARG A 84 8.53 9.69 8.36
C ARG A 84 9.32 9.10 7.19
N VAL A 85 10.30 9.86 6.71
CA VAL A 85 11.07 9.49 5.53
C VAL A 85 12.53 9.40 5.90
N HIS A 86 13.15 8.28 5.53
CA HIS A 86 14.58 8.08 5.70
C HIS A 86 15.17 7.73 4.34
N ARG A 87 16.14 8.51 3.89
CA ARG A 87 16.72 8.36 2.55
C ARG A 87 18.17 7.97 2.66
N ASP A 88 18.57 7.01 1.84
CA ASP A 88 19.98 6.65 1.66
C ASP A 88 20.37 6.89 0.20
N PRO A 89 21.04 8.01 -0.10
CA PRO A 89 21.42 8.31 -1.48
C PRO A 89 22.41 7.32 -2.08
N GLU A 90 23.22 6.66 -1.26
CA GLU A 90 24.21 5.72 -1.78
C GLU A 90 23.57 4.47 -2.36
N THR A 91 22.52 3.98 -1.73
CA THR A 91 21.85 2.74 -2.17
C THR A 91 20.59 3.03 -2.96
N SER A 92 20.15 4.28 -3.02
CA SER A 92 18.89 4.68 -3.64
C SER A 92 17.68 4.05 -2.94
N VAL A 93 17.80 3.81 -1.64
CA VAL A 93 16.74 3.25 -0.82
C VAL A 93 16.08 4.36 0.00
N VAL A 94 14.76 4.34 0.04
CA VAL A 94 13.98 5.23 0.89
C VAL A 94 13.13 4.36 1.80
N VAL A 95 13.15 4.64 3.10
CA VAL A 95 12.30 3.97 4.06
C VAL A 95 11.18 4.93 4.44
N LEU A 96 9.93 4.47 4.29
CA LEU A 96 8.75 5.24 4.63
C LEU A 96 8.06 4.58 5.81
N GLU A 97 7.83 5.35 6.88
CA GLU A 97 6.97 4.94 7.98
C GLU A 97 5.70 5.77 7.87
N TYR A 98 4.55 5.14 7.96
CA TYR A 98 3.26 5.85 7.86
C TYR A 98 2.13 4.99 8.40
N GLU A 99 0.97 5.62 8.55
CA GLU A 99 -0.25 4.95 8.95
C GLU A 99 -1.33 5.18 7.92
N VAL A 100 -2.19 4.18 7.75
CA VAL A 100 -3.38 4.30 6.91
C VAL A 100 -4.61 4.08 7.77
N HIS A 101 -5.70 4.75 7.41
CA HIS A 101 -6.96 4.71 8.16
C HIS A 101 -8.10 4.51 7.19
N GLY A 102 -8.94 3.54 7.49
CA GLY A 102 -10.06 3.20 6.62
C GLY A 102 -11.09 2.34 7.32
N THR A 103 -11.89 1.69 6.51
CA THR A 103 -12.95 0.82 6.98
C THR A 103 -12.93 -0.47 6.16
N SER A 104 -13.04 -1.61 6.84
CA SER A 104 -13.23 -2.89 6.17
C SER A 104 -14.64 -2.93 5.59
N VAL A 105 -14.76 -3.15 4.30
CA VAL A 105 -16.06 -3.18 3.62
C VAL A 105 -16.91 -4.37 4.10
N PRO A 106 -16.35 -5.60 4.15
CA PRO A 106 -17.16 -6.75 4.57
C PRO A 106 -17.65 -6.69 6.01
N THR A 107 -16.89 -6.09 6.93
CA THR A 107 -17.21 -6.14 8.35
C THR A 107 -17.73 -4.82 8.90
N GLY A 108 -17.47 -3.71 8.20
CA GLY A 108 -17.77 -2.36 8.70
C GLY A 108 -16.85 -1.90 9.83
N ARG A 109 -15.84 -2.68 10.15
CA ARG A 109 -14.92 -2.35 11.23
C ARG A 109 -13.86 -1.35 10.79
N PRO A 110 -13.33 -0.55 11.72
CA PRO A 110 -12.19 0.30 11.40
C PRO A 110 -10.98 -0.50 10.97
N TYR A 111 -10.23 0.04 10.03
CA TYR A 111 -8.94 -0.49 9.64
C TYR A 111 -7.91 0.60 9.82
N ASP A 112 -7.10 0.48 10.87
CA ASP A 112 -6.01 1.40 11.16
C ASP A 112 -4.73 0.57 11.20
N ASN A 113 -3.81 0.83 10.27
CA ASN A 113 -2.61 0.02 10.21
C ASN A 113 -1.36 0.89 10.07
N ARG A 114 -0.25 0.36 10.56
CA ARG A 114 1.05 1.00 10.51
C ARG A 114 1.96 0.23 9.57
N PHE A 115 2.69 0.97 8.77
CA PHE A 115 3.54 0.39 7.74
C PHE A 115 4.96 0.90 7.83
N VAL A 116 5.89 0.05 7.45
CA VAL A 116 7.23 0.44 7.04
C VAL A 116 7.42 -0.11 5.64
N SER A 117 7.65 0.78 4.69
CA SER A 117 7.90 0.40 3.29
C SER A 117 9.34 0.73 2.94
N VAL A 118 10.11 -0.28 2.54
CA VAL A 118 11.50 -0.11 2.13
C VAL A 118 11.51 -0.11 0.61
N VAL A 119 11.82 1.04 0.02
CA VAL A 119 11.59 1.30 -1.41
C VAL A 119 12.93 1.56 -2.09
N THR A 120 13.24 0.80 -3.13
CA THR A 120 14.41 1.02 -3.96
C THR A 120 13.98 1.71 -5.25
N ILE A 121 14.69 2.78 -5.62
CA ILE A 121 14.36 3.60 -6.78
C ILE A 121 15.52 3.57 -7.75
N LYS A 122 15.21 3.41 -9.03
CA LYS A 122 16.18 3.49 -10.11
C LYS A 122 15.51 4.13 -11.32
N ASP A 123 16.20 5.08 -11.93
CA ASP A 123 15.70 5.78 -13.13
C ASP A 123 14.29 6.35 -12.91
N ARG A 124 14.07 6.93 -11.72
CA ARG A 124 12.83 7.59 -11.33
C ARG A 124 11.63 6.65 -11.24
N LYS A 125 11.87 5.36 -11.07
CA LYS A 125 10.82 4.36 -10.87
C LYS A 125 11.18 3.46 -9.70
N VAL A 126 10.16 2.94 -9.04
CA VAL A 126 10.34 1.98 -7.95
C VAL A 126 10.65 0.63 -8.56
N THR A 127 11.78 0.05 -8.17
CA THR A 127 12.20 -1.27 -8.65
C THR A 127 11.98 -2.37 -7.63
N HIS A 128 11.93 -2.01 -6.36
CA HIS A 128 11.71 -2.98 -5.28
C HIS A 128 10.94 -2.31 -4.16
N TRP A 129 9.96 -3.02 -3.61
CA TRP A 129 9.11 -2.55 -2.52
C TRP A 129 8.97 -3.66 -1.49
N ARG A 130 9.38 -3.40 -0.26
CA ARG A 130 9.25 -4.37 0.82
C ARG A 130 8.36 -3.76 1.89
N ASP A 131 7.26 -4.43 2.17
CA ASP A 131 6.29 -3.95 3.16
C ASP A 131 6.38 -4.74 4.45
N TYR A 132 6.38 -4.00 5.53
CA TYR A 132 6.17 -4.48 6.88
C TYR A 132 4.89 -3.82 7.37
N LEU A 133 3.97 -4.61 7.85
CA LEU A 133 2.70 -4.10 8.35
C LEU A 133 2.32 -4.81 9.64
N ASP A 134 1.34 -4.26 10.34
CA ASP A 134 0.84 -4.87 11.57
C ASP A 134 -0.25 -5.90 11.23
N PRO A 135 0.02 -7.20 11.35
CA PRO A 135 -0.98 -8.21 10.99
C PRO A 135 -2.16 -8.24 11.96
N VAL A 136 -1.97 -7.80 13.20
CA VAL A 136 -3.07 -7.74 14.16
C VAL A 136 -4.12 -6.74 13.70
N ALA A 137 -3.69 -5.62 13.11
CA ALA A 137 -4.63 -4.64 12.57
C ALA A 137 -5.48 -5.24 11.45
N VAL A 138 -4.89 -6.10 10.62
CA VAL A 138 -5.63 -6.77 9.55
C VAL A 138 -6.71 -7.69 10.16
N PHE A 139 -6.34 -8.49 11.16
CA PHE A 139 -7.30 -9.39 11.79
C PHE A 139 -8.39 -8.63 12.53
N ASP A 140 -8.06 -7.55 13.22
CA ASP A 140 -9.06 -6.74 13.92
C ASP A 140 -10.09 -6.16 12.94
N ALA A 141 -9.65 -5.78 11.76
CA ALA A 141 -10.55 -5.21 10.75
C ALA A 141 -11.39 -6.28 10.05
N GLN A 142 -10.76 -7.39 9.67
CA GLN A 142 -11.42 -8.40 8.86
C GLN A 142 -12.16 -9.45 9.69
N GLY A 143 -11.87 -9.53 10.96
CA GLY A 143 -12.38 -10.59 11.84
C GLY A 143 -11.30 -11.64 12.05
N TRP A 144 -11.20 -12.08 13.29
CA TRP A 144 -10.21 -13.08 13.66
C TRP A 144 -10.64 -14.46 13.17
N PRO A 145 -9.68 -15.37 12.96
CA PRO A 145 -10.03 -16.75 12.70
C PRO A 145 -10.89 -17.33 13.82
N GLN A 146 -11.54 -18.46 13.55
CA GLN A 146 -12.34 -19.13 14.54
C GLN A 146 -11.51 -19.35 15.81
N GLY A 147 -12.07 -18.99 16.96
CA GLY A 147 -11.35 -18.98 18.23
C GLY A 147 -11.05 -17.56 18.69
N GLY A 148 -11.08 -16.59 17.77
CA GLY A 148 -10.99 -15.20 18.11
C GLY A 148 -9.60 -14.75 18.54
N ARG A 149 -9.57 -13.52 19.01
CA ARG A 149 -8.36 -12.91 19.56
C ARG A 149 -8.12 -13.46 20.96
N PRO A 150 -6.91 -13.88 21.28
CA PRO A 150 -6.59 -14.34 22.61
C PRO A 150 -6.86 -13.29 23.68
#